data_5a82b7cb002877814c0b4dd45894acef
#
_entry.id   5a82b7cb002877814c0b4dd45894acef
#
_cell.length_a   1.000
_cell.length_b   1.000
_cell.length_c   1.000
_cell.angle_alpha   90.00
_cell.angle_beta   90.00
_cell.angle_gamma   90.00
#
_symmetry.space_group_name_H-M   'P 1'
#
loop_
_entity.id
_entity.type
_entity.pdbx_description
1 polymer ?
#
loop_
_entity_poly.entity_id
_entity_poly.type
_entity_poly.pdbx_seq_one_letter_code
_entity_poly.pdbx_strand_id
1 'polypeptide(L)'
;MITRRTIILTIATTTLLAGTSGLPALAAPLHSNLIAMFDTDNDGSIDLAEAKKAASALFDKLEADHDGTLEKRELAGRLSPKELAAADPDHDGTLTRDEYLAVVEQRFAAADPDHDGTLDARELNSRAGRALLRLLK
;
A
#
# COMPACT_ATOMS: atom_id res chain seq x y z
N MET A 1 6.68 -66.79 58.02
CA MET A 1 7.46 -65.82 57.22
C MET A 1 6.54 -65.07 56.35
N ILE A 2 6.37 -63.82 56.67
CA ILE A 2 5.30 -62.95 56.06
C ILE A 2 5.94 -62.09 54.99
N THR A 3 5.55 -62.33 53.76
CA THR A 3 6.00 -61.52 52.62
C THR A 3 5.04 -60.34 52.43
N ARG A 4 5.54 -59.14 52.67
CA ARG A 4 4.79 -57.92 52.48
C ARG A 4 4.82 -57.52 50.97
N ARG A 5 3.67 -57.54 50.35
CA ARG A 5 3.50 -56.97 49.01
C ARG A 5 3.29 -55.48 49.13
N THR A 6 4.20 -54.69 48.60
CA THR A 6 4.10 -53.28 48.50
C THR A 6 3.26 -52.93 47.22
N ILE A 7 2.12 -52.32 47.41
CA ILE A 7 1.29 -51.82 46.31
C ILE A 7 1.76 -50.42 46.01
N ILE A 8 2.31 -50.21 44.81
CA ILE A 8 2.67 -48.91 44.34
C ILE A 8 1.44 -48.33 43.66
N LEU A 9 0.86 -47.30 44.29
CA LEU A 9 -0.24 -46.53 43.73
C LEU A 9 0.32 -45.46 42.79
N THR A 10 0.22 -45.67 41.50
CA THR A 10 0.56 -44.68 40.49
C THR A 10 -0.57 -43.65 40.39
N ILE A 11 -0.32 -42.47 40.89
CA ILE A 11 -1.23 -41.32 40.70
C ILE A 11 -0.95 -40.74 39.32
N ALA A 12 -1.87 -40.95 38.41
CA ALA A 12 -1.85 -40.26 37.10
C ALA A 12 -2.34 -38.83 37.30
N THR A 13 -1.43 -37.88 37.28
CA THR A 13 -1.77 -36.49 37.25
C THR A 13 -2.15 -36.10 35.80
N THR A 14 -3.43 -35.94 35.57
CA THR A 14 -3.95 -35.39 34.32
C THR A 14 -3.72 -33.90 34.32
N THR A 15 -2.70 -33.46 33.62
CA THR A 15 -2.46 -32.03 33.39
C THR A 15 -3.46 -31.54 32.36
N LEU A 16 -4.47 -30.80 32.81
CA LEU A 16 -5.41 -30.09 31.94
C LEU A 16 -4.68 -28.90 31.33
N LEU A 17 -4.27 -29.01 30.08
CA LEU A 17 -3.73 -27.92 29.31
C LEU A 17 -4.88 -26.98 28.93
N ALA A 18 -5.05 -25.89 29.69
CA ALA A 18 -5.94 -24.81 29.32
C ALA A 18 -5.38 -24.14 28.08
N GLY A 19 -5.91 -24.48 26.91
CA GLY A 19 -5.66 -23.80 25.68
C GLY A 19 -6.25 -22.39 25.78
N THR A 20 -5.41 -21.39 25.98
CA THR A 20 -5.79 -20.02 25.75
C THR A 20 -5.96 -19.85 24.25
N SER A 21 -7.20 -19.95 23.79
CA SER A 21 -7.60 -19.52 22.47
C SER A 21 -7.41 -18.00 22.40
N GLY A 22 -6.19 -17.57 22.09
CA GLY A 22 -5.95 -16.21 21.68
C GLY A 22 -6.75 -15.99 20.42
N LEU A 23 -7.85 -15.26 20.53
CA LEU A 23 -8.54 -14.71 19.36
C LEU A 23 -7.51 -13.88 18.60
N PRO A 24 -7.27 -14.14 17.32
CA PRO A 24 -6.51 -13.20 16.53
C PRO A 24 -7.29 -11.88 16.55
N ALA A 25 -6.65 -10.85 17.08
CA ALA A 25 -7.18 -9.50 16.97
C ALA A 25 -7.35 -9.21 15.48
N LEU A 26 -8.58 -9.25 15.00
CA LEU A 26 -8.98 -8.75 13.69
C LEU A 26 -8.93 -7.21 13.71
N ALA A 27 -7.74 -6.68 13.81
CA ALA A 27 -7.46 -5.38 13.29
C ALA A 27 -6.79 -5.62 11.94
N ALA A 28 -7.60 -5.87 10.91
CA ALA A 28 -7.13 -5.70 9.55
C ALA A 28 -6.65 -4.25 9.44
N PRO A 29 -5.35 -3.99 9.24
CA PRO A 29 -4.88 -2.63 9.16
C PRO A 29 -5.55 -1.97 7.96
N LEU A 30 -5.99 -0.72 8.12
CA LEU A 30 -6.58 0.10 7.04
C LEU A 30 -5.71 0.14 5.77
N HIS A 31 -4.46 -0.25 5.87
CA HIS A 31 -3.44 -0.31 4.83
C HIS A 31 -3.58 -1.50 3.88
N SER A 32 -4.11 -2.64 4.33
CA SER A 32 -4.37 -3.80 3.46
C SER A 32 -5.44 -3.48 2.41
N ASN A 33 -6.38 -2.57 2.73
CA ASN A 33 -7.39 -2.13 1.78
C ASN A 33 -6.82 -1.21 0.70
N LEU A 34 -5.74 -0.45 1.00
CA LEU A 34 -5.11 0.44 0.01
C LEU A 34 -4.30 -0.35 -1.00
N ILE A 35 -3.53 -1.34 -0.55
CA ILE A 35 -2.81 -2.25 -1.45
C ILE A 35 -3.81 -2.95 -2.35
N ALA A 36 -4.81 -3.61 -1.79
CA ALA A 36 -5.82 -4.37 -2.54
C ALA A 36 -6.60 -3.55 -3.59
N MET A 37 -6.56 -2.20 -3.52
CA MET A 37 -7.15 -1.34 -4.55
C MET A 37 -6.33 -1.28 -5.84
N PHE A 38 -5.02 -1.47 -5.76
CA PHE A 38 -4.07 -1.27 -6.85
C PHE A 38 -3.32 -2.54 -7.22
N ASP A 39 -3.11 -3.44 -6.26
CA ASP A 39 -2.51 -4.77 -6.38
C ASP A 39 -3.41 -5.65 -7.27
N THR A 40 -3.02 -5.80 -8.53
CA THR A 40 -3.81 -6.53 -9.53
C THR A 40 -3.40 -7.99 -9.65
N ASP A 41 -2.22 -8.35 -9.19
CA ASP A 41 -1.69 -9.73 -9.22
C ASP A 41 -1.77 -10.42 -7.85
N ASN A 42 -2.18 -9.68 -6.80
CA ASN A 42 -2.39 -10.15 -5.44
C ASN A 42 -1.10 -10.67 -4.78
N ASP A 43 0.02 -10.02 -5.04
CA ASP A 43 1.31 -10.33 -4.42
C ASP A 43 1.49 -9.63 -3.05
N GLY A 44 0.59 -8.70 -2.70
CA GLY A 44 0.55 -7.99 -1.42
C GLY A 44 1.35 -6.70 -1.39
N SER A 45 1.82 -6.24 -2.53
CA SER A 45 2.56 -4.98 -2.72
C SER A 45 2.00 -4.19 -3.91
N ILE A 46 2.60 -3.06 -4.25
CA ILE A 46 2.27 -2.29 -5.45
C ILE A 46 3.55 -2.07 -6.22
N ASP A 47 3.62 -2.57 -7.44
CA ASP A 47 4.72 -2.30 -8.34
C ASP A 47 4.51 -1.00 -9.16
N LEU A 48 5.55 -0.57 -9.89
CA LEU A 48 5.48 0.65 -10.70
C LEU A 48 4.47 0.53 -11.84
N ALA A 49 4.26 -0.66 -12.42
CA ALA A 49 3.31 -0.84 -13.51
C ALA A 49 1.87 -0.70 -13.01
N GLU A 50 1.57 -1.22 -11.83
CA GLU A 50 0.29 -1.07 -11.15
C GLU A 50 0.02 0.38 -10.75
N ALA A 51 1.03 1.06 -10.19
CA ALA A 51 0.95 2.48 -9.89
C ALA A 51 0.66 3.31 -11.16
N LYS A 52 1.37 3.08 -12.25
CA LYS A 52 1.13 3.76 -13.54
C LYS A 52 -0.25 3.45 -14.13
N LYS A 53 -0.71 2.20 -14.00
CA LYS A 53 -2.05 1.80 -14.44
C LYS A 53 -3.14 2.54 -13.68
N ALA A 54 -3.03 2.60 -12.36
CA ALA A 54 -3.95 3.34 -11.51
C ALA A 54 -3.94 4.85 -11.81
N ALA A 55 -2.75 5.42 -11.98
CA ALA A 55 -2.56 6.83 -12.34
C ALA A 55 -3.18 7.16 -13.71
N SER A 56 -3.00 6.30 -14.71
CA SER A 56 -3.63 6.49 -16.03
C SER A 56 -5.15 6.46 -15.94
N ALA A 57 -5.71 5.54 -15.17
CA ALA A 57 -7.15 5.48 -14.96
C ALA A 57 -7.69 6.70 -14.20
N LEU A 58 -6.89 7.27 -13.30
CA LEU A 58 -7.25 8.52 -12.61
C LEU A 58 -7.12 9.72 -13.56
N PHE A 59 -6.09 9.78 -14.38
CA PHE A 59 -5.92 10.81 -15.42
C PHE A 59 -7.19 10.91 -16.27
N ASP A 60 -7.66 9.79 -16.82
CA ASP A 60 -8.87 9.74 -17.65
C ASP A 60 -10.14 10.23 -16.93
N LYS A 61 -10.18 10.12 -15.62
CA LYS A 61 -11.30 10.61 -14.80
C LYS A 61 -11.21 12.10 -14.48
N LEU A 62 -10.00 12.61 -14.37
CA LEU A 62 -9.74 14.00 -14.02
C LEU A 62 -9.86 14.93 -15.23
N GLU A 63 -9.44 14.44 -16.39
CA GLU A 63 -9.52 15.13 -17.67
C GLU A 63 -10.99 15.24 -18.13
N ALA A 64 -11.63 16.34 -17.73
CA ALA A 64 -13.07 16.49 -17.91
C ALA A 64 -13.45 17.05 -19.29
N ASP A 65 -12.57 17.80 -19.92
CA ASP A 65 -12.82 18.47 -21.21
C ASP A 65 -12.25 17.74 -22.42
N HIS A 66 -11.53 16.64 -22.19
CA HIS A 66 -11.00 15.72 -23.22
C HIS A 66 -10.01 16.41 -24.19
N ASP A 67 -9.19 17.33 -23.67
CA ASP A 67 -8.14 18.00 -24.44
C ASP A 67 -6.79 17.26 -24.41
N GLY A 68 -6.67 16.20 -23.60
CA GLY A 68 -5.48 15.33 -23.47
C GLY A 68 -4.50 15.79 -22.40
N THR A 69 -4.84 16.81 -21.62
CA THR A 69 -3.99 17.39 -20.57
C THR A 69 -4.75 17.59 -19.26
N LEU A 70 -4.02 17.78 -18.15
CA LEU A 70 -4.60 18.12 -16.84
C LEU A 70 -4.21 19.52 -16.43
N GLU A 71 -5.19 20.38 -16.30
CA GLU A 71 -5.02 21.72 -15.75
C GLU A 71 -4.98 21.70 -14.22
N LYS A 72 -4.52 22.82 -13.65
CA LYS A 72 -4.48 23.01 -12.19
C LYS A 72 -5.81 22.72 -11.49
N ARG A 73 -6.94 23.10 -12.11
CA ARG A 73 -8.28 22.85 -11.55
C ARG A 73 -8.65 21.38 -11.56
N GLU A 74 -8.25 20.62 -12.58
CA GLU A 74 -8.52 19.19 -12.74
C GLU A 74 -7.65 18.36 -11.81
N LEU A 75 -6.42 18.79 -11.58
CA LEU A 75 -5.52 18.21 -10.56
C LEU A 75 -6.08 18.36 -9.14
N ALA A 76 -7.04 19.25 -8.90
CA ALA A 76 -7.79 19.36 -7.65
C ALA A 76 -6.93 19.30 -6.36
N GLY A 77 -5.78 19.97 -6.36
CA GLY A 77 -4.86 20.03 -5.22
C GLY A 77 -4.00 18.77 -5.00
N ARG A 78 -3.98 17.84 -5.95
CA ARG A 78 -3.09 16.65 -5.92
C ARG A 78 -1.63 17.04 -6.07
N LEU A 79 -1.37 18.10 -6.81
CA LEU A 79 -0.09 18.78 -6.94
C LEU A 79 -0.22 20.22 -6.45
N SER A 80 0.78 20.70 -5.73
CA SER A 80 0.91 22.12 -5.44
C SER A 80 1.30 22.88 -6.72
N PRO A 81 1.10 24.21 -6.77
CA PRO A 81 1.54 25.01 -7.94
C PRO A 81 3.03 24.88 -8.23
N LYS A 82 3.86 24.67 -7.20
CA LYS A 82 5.29 24.45 -7.36
C LYS A 82 5.60 23.07 -7.97
N GLU A 83 4.88 22.05 -7.53
CA GLU A 83 5.03 20.69 -8.06
C GLU A 83 4.53 20.60 -9.50
N LEU A 84 3.42 21.28 -9.82
CA LEU A 84 2.93 21.39 -11.20
C LEU A 84 3.98 22.02 -12.10
N ALA A 85 4.51 23.20 -11.73
CA ALA A 85 5.54 23.89 -12.52
C ALA A 85 6.84 23.10 -12.67
N ALA A 86 7.15 22.21 -11.72
CA ALA A 86 8.32 21.31 -11.80
C ALA A 86 8.07 20.08 -12.70
N ALA A 87 6.81 19.72 -12.87
CA ALA A 87 6.37 18.58 -13.68
C ALA A 87 6.03 18.96 -15.13
N ASP A 88 5.99 20.25 -15.43
CA ASP A 88 5.64 20.88 -16.69
C ASP A 88 6.91 21.47 -17.35
N PRO A 89 7.65 20.71 -18.17
CA PRO A 89 8.91 21.15 -18.75
C PRO A 89 8.75 22.14 -19.90
N ASP A 90 7.62 22.16 -20.58
CA ASP A 90 7.33 23.11 -21.67
C ASP A 90 6.61 24.38 -21.18
N HIS A 91 6.25 24.41 -19.87
CA HIS A 91 5.66 25.59 -19.22
C HIS A 91 4.36 26.09 -19.83
N ASP A 92 3.53 25.17 -20.33
CA ASP A 92 2.21 25.47 -20.85
C ASP A 92 1.13 25.59 -19.76
N GLY A 93 1.47 25.17 -18.52
CA GLY A 93 0.60 25.27 -17.35
C GLY A 93 -0.31 24.05 -17.15
N THR A 94 -0.15 23.02 -17.97
CA THR A 94 -0.90 21.76 -17.94
C THR A 94 0.03 20.56 -17.77
N LEU A 95 -0.51 19.38 -17.62
CA LEU A 95 0.26 18.12 -17.66
C LEU A 95 -0.33 17.19 -18.69
N THR A 96 0.46 16.81 -19.66
CA THR A 96 0.18 15.67 -20.51
C THR A 96 0.17 14.37 -19.68
N ARG A 97 -0.38 13.30 -20.22
CA ARG A 97 -0.35 11.98 -19.58
C ARG A 97 1.08 11.52 -19.26
N ASP A 98 2.02 11.74 -20.17
CA ASP A 98 3.41 11.31 -19.99
C ASP A 98 4.08 12.08 -18.84
N GLU A 99 3.85 13.38 -18.74
CA GLU A 99 4.34 14.23 -17.65
C GLU A 99 3.73 13.81 -16.31
N TYR A 100 2.42 13.56 -16.29
CA TYR A 100 1.75 13.06 -15.09
C TYR A 100 2.32 11.71 -14.63
N LEU A 101 2.55 10.77 -15.54
CA LEU A 101 3.15 9.47 -15.24
C LEU A 101 4.63 9.61 -14.82
N ALA A 102 5.37 10.58 -15.33
CA ALA A 102 6.73 10.87 -14.88
C ALA A 102 6.75 11.33 -13.40
N VAL A 103 5.77 12.14 -12.98
CA VAL A 103 5.62 12.50 -11.56
C VAL A 103 5.29 11.28 -10.71
N VAL A 104 4.44 10.38 -11.20
CA VAL A 104 4.11 9.12 -10.50
C VAL A 104 5.37 8.28 -10.30
N GLU A 105 6.18 8.10 -11.34
CA GLU A 105 7.45 7.36 -11.29
C GLU A 105 8.43 7.97 -10.29
N GLN A 106 8.59 9.29 -10.32
CA GLN A 106 9.45 10.00 -9.35
C GLN A 106 8.98 9.80 -7.91
N ARG A 107 7.66 9.87 -7.66
CA ARG A 107 7.10 9.67 -6.33
C ARG A 107 7.15 8.22 -5.88
N PHE A 108 7.03 7.29 -6.81
CA PHE A 108 7.20 5.87 -6.54
C PHE A 108 8.63 5.59 -6.05
N ALA A 109 9.63 6.03 -6.80
CA ALA A 109 11.04 5.89 -6.42
C ALA A 109 11.38 6.57 -5.06
N ALA A 110 10.72 7.69 -4.75
CA ALA A 110 10.89 8.34 -3.44
C ALA A 110 10.18 7.59 -2.29
N ALA A 111 9.19 6.77 -2.62
CA ALA A 111 8.45 5.96 -1.65
C ALA A 111 9.05 4.58 -1.42
N ASP A 112 9.97 4.15 -2.29
CA ASP A 112 10.72 2.89 -2.29
C ASP A 112 12.16 3.13 -1.81
N PRO A 113 12.44 3.17 -0.49
CA PRO A 113 13.76 3.49 0.04
C PRO A 113 14.74 2.32 0.00
N ASP A 114 14.27 1.08 -0.08
CA ASP A 114 15.10 -0.12 -0.17
C ASP A 114 15.34 -0.58 -1.61
N HIS A 115 14.65 0.08 -2.58
CA HIS A 115 14.80 -0.12 -4.01
C HIS A 115 14.54 -1.57 -4.46
N ASP A 116 13.58 -2.21 -3.83
CA ASP A 116 13.15 -3.56 -4.24
C ASP A 116 12.18 -3.54 -5.43
N GLY A 117 11.69 -2.36 -5.82
CA GLY A 117 10.83 -2.14 -6.98
C GLY A 117 9.34 -2.29 -6.67
N THR A 118 8.99 -2.46 -5.40
CA THR A 118 7.61 -2.57 -4.93
C THR A 118 7.34 -1.64 -3.76
N LEU A 119 6.09 -1.43 -3.40
CA LEU A 119 5.71 -0.64 -2.24
C LEU A 119 4.87 -1.47 -1.29
N ASP A 120 5.40 -1.69 -0.10
CA ASP A 120 4.69 -2.36 0.99
C ASP A 120 3.76 -1.40 1.76
N ALA A 121 3.04 -1.93 2.75
CA ALA A 121 2.12 -1.14 3.57
C ALA A 121 2.82 -0.04 4.41
N ARG A 122 4.10 -0.20 4.78
CA ARG A 122 4.85 0.80 5.53
C ARG A 122 5.26 1.95 4.62
N GLU A 123 5.73 1.62 3.44
CA GLU A 123 6.17 2.57 2.43
C GLU A 123 5.02 3.42 1.94
N LEU A 124 3.88 2.81 1.65
CA LEU A 124 2.65 3.52 1.31
C LEU A 124 2.15 4.43 2.44
N ASN A 125 2.41 4.06 3.70
CA ASN A 125 2.05 4.90 4.85
C ASN A 125 3.08 5.99 5.17
N SER A 126 4.23 5.99 4.53
CA SER A 126 5.24 7.04 4.64
C SER A 126 4.73 8.38 4.09
N ARG A 127 5.47 9.46 4.34
CA ARG A 127 5.16 10.76 3.72
C ARG A 127 5.21 10.69 2.19
N ALA A 128 6.21 9.99 1.66
CA ALA A 128 6.39 9.82 0.21
C ALA A 128 5.28 8.94 -0.39
N GLY A 129 4.97 7.80 0.24
CA GLY A 129 3.88 6.93 -0.20
C GLY A 129 2.52 7.64 -0.21
N ARG A 130 2.21 8.43 0.82
CA ARG A 130 0.99 9.24 0.84
C ARG A 130 0.97 10.34 -0.23
N ALA A 131 2.13 10.88 -0.61
CA ALA A 131 2.21 11.82 -1.73
C ALA A 131 1.94 11.11 -3.06
N LEU A 132 2.46 9.89 -3.26
CA LEU A 132 2.14 9.06 -4.41
C LEU A 132 0.65 8.73 -4.47
N LEU A 133 0.05 8.24 -3.38
CA LEU A 133 -1.35 7.84 -3.33
C LEU A 133 -2.32 8.94 -3.77
N ARG A 134 -1.96 10.23 -3.63
CA ARG A 134 -2.78 11.34 -4.15
C ARG A 134 -2.86 11.39 -5.67
N LEU A 135 -1.93 10.73 -6.36
CA LEU A 135 -1.91 10.62 -7.83
C LEU A 135 -2.53 9.30 -8.33
N LEU A 136 -2.95 8.42 -7.44
CA LEU A 136 -3.51 7.11 -7.80
C LEU A 136 -5.02 7.03 -7.54
N LYS A 137 -5.56 7.96 -6.71
CA LYS A 137 -6.98 7.94 -6.28
C LYS A 137 -7.61 9.31 -6.11
#